data_f072e6910c9083ee04422f3d93bc8f77
#
_entry.id   f072e6910c9083ee04422f3d93bc8f77
#
_cell.length_a   1.000
_cell.length_b   1.000
_cell.length_c   1.000
_cell.angle_alpha   90.00
_cell.angle_beta   90.00
_cell.angle_gamma   90.00
#
_symmetry.space_group_name_H-M   'P 1'
#
loop_
_entity.id
_entity.type
_entity.pdbx_description
1 polymer ?
#
loop_
_entity_poly.entity_id
_entity_poly.type
_entity_poly.pdbx_seq_one_letter_code
_entity_poly.pdbx_strand_id
1 'polypeptide(L)' 'FELLAYFMDHRGIALSREVILNHVWNYDYFGDARTIDTHVKKLRSKMGEQGNYIKTIWGMGYKFDVDTQP' A
#
# COMPACT_ATOMS: atom_id res chain seq x y z
N PHE A 1 -9.76 4.18 4.34
CA PHE A 1 -9.23 3.09 4.58
C PHE A 1 -9.36 1.85 3.73
N GLU A 2 -9.85 2.03 2.50
CA GLU A 2 -9.84 0.94 1.56
C GLU A 2 -8.42 0.49 1.25
N LEU A 3 -7.49 1.43 1.25
CA LEU A 3 -6.10 1.08 0.99
C LEU A 3 -5.55 0.14 2.05
N LEU A 4 -5.82 0.46 3.31
CA LEU A 4 -5.36 -0.40 4.39
C LEU A 4 -6.02 -1.77 4.32
N ALA A 5 -7.32 -1.80 4.06
CA ALA A 5 -8.03 -3.06 3.96
C ALA A 5 -7.47 -3.92 2.83
N TYR A 6 -7.15 -3.29 1.72
CA TYR A 6 -6.60 -4.01 0.58
C TYR A 6 -5.25 -4.61 0.94
N PHE A 7 -4.41 -3.85 1.63
CA PHE A 7 -3.13 -4.37 2.09
C PHE A 7 -3.32 -5.55 3.04
N MET A 8 -4.27 -5.43 3.96
CA MET A 8 -4.48 -6.49 4.94
C MET A 8 -4.99 -7.76 4.28
N ASP A 9 -5.78 -7.62 3.23
CA ASP A 9 -6.28 -8.78 2.51
C ASP A 9 -5.18 -9.45 1.71
N HIS A 10 -4.09 -8.74 1.45
CA HIS A 10 -2.99 -9.27 0.63
C HIS A 10 -1.68 -9.26 1.39
N ARG A 11 -1.75 -9.58 2.67
CA ARG A 11 -0.55 -9.60 3.50
C ARG A 11 0.48 -10.54 2.93
N GLY A 12 1.73 -10.11 2.94
CA GLY A 12 2.83 -10.93 2.48
C GLY A 12 2.99 -10.98 0.98
N ILE A 13 2.14 -10.26 0.25
CA ILE A 13 2.21 -10.28 -1.21
C ILE A 13 2.66 -8.91 -1.69
N ALA A 14 3.68 -8.90 -2.54
CA ALA A 14 4.15 -7.65 -3.12
C ALA A 14 3.17 -7.20 -4.18
N LEU A 15 2.74 -5.95 -4.07
CA LEU A 15 1.72 -5.39 -4.96
C LEU A 15 2.30 -4.22 -5.74
N SER A 16 2.08 -4.20 -7.05
CA SER A 16 2.54 -3.08 -7.85
C SER A 16 1.65 -1.88 -7.57
N ARG A 17 2.19 -0.68 -7.85
CA ARG A 17 1.40 0.53 -7.67
C ARG A 17 0.15 0.51 -8.53
N GLU A 18 0.28 0.00 -9.74
CA GLU A 18 -0.85 -0.04 -10.66
C GLU A 18 -1.94 -0.98 -10.17
N VAL A 19 -1.55 -2.11 -9.63
CA VAL A 19 -2.52 -3.04 -9.07
C VAL A 19 -3.27 -2.40 -7.92
N ILE A 20 -2.54 -1.71 -7.04
CA ILE A 20 -3.17 -1.05 -5.91
C ILE A 20 -4.10 0.04 -6.40
N LEU A 21 -3.65 0.82 -7.37
CA LEU A 21 -4.45 1.92 -7.89
C LEU A 21 -5.76 1.41 -8.49
N ASN A 22 -5.68 0.35 -9.26
CA ASN A 22 -6.86 -0.19 -9.92
C ASN A 22 -7.88 -0.74 -8.94
N HIS A 23 -7.40 -1.30 -7.84
CA HIS A 23 -8.32 -1.91 -6.88
C HIS A 23 -8.92 -0.92 -5.91
N VAL A 24 -8.18 0.12 -5.58
CA VAL A 24 -8.63 1.07 -4.56
C VAL A 24 -9.41 2.22 -5.17
N TRP A 25 -8.97 2.69 -6.32
CA TRP A 25 -9.59 3.87 -6.93
C TRP A 25 -10.45 3.58 -8.12
N ASN A 26 -10.54 2.35 -8.54
CA ASN A 26 -11.29 1.97 -9.72
C ASN A 26 -10.60 2.47 -10.98
N TYR A 27 -11.08 1.97 -12.09
CA TYR A 27 -10.53 2.32 -13.38
C TYR A 27 -10.94 3.69 -13.86
N ASP A 28 -11.83 4.35 -13.15
CA ASP A 28 -12.23 5.70 -13.54
C ASP A 28 -11.23 6.75 -13.09
N TYR A 29 -10.28 6.36 -12.29
CA TYR A 29 -9.32 7.33 -11.80
C TYR A 29 -8.18 7.48 -12.80
N PHE A 30 -7.97 8.69 -13.28
CA PHE A 30 -6.95 8.95 -14.27
C PHE A 30 -5.65 9.47 -13.69
N GLY A 31 -5.44 9.28 -12.43
CA GLY A 31 -4.23 9.76 -11.81
C GLY A 31 -3.03 8.89 -12.14
N ASP A 32 -1.87 9.44 -11.88
CA ASP A 32 -0.63 8.74 -12.05
C ASP A 32 -0.47 7.73 -10.91
N ALA A 33 0.15 6.61 -11.19
CA ALA A 33 0.42 5.62 -10.16
C ALA A 33 1.24 6.20 -9.02
N ARG A 34 1.94 7.30 -9.26
CA ARG A 34 2.70 7.95 -8.19
C ARG A 34 1.82 8.51 -7.09
N THR A 35 0.53 8.68 -7.33
CA THR A 35 -0.36 9.13 -6.28
C THR A 35 -0.46 8.09 -5.18
N ILE A 36 -0.19 6.84 -5.51
CA ILE A 36 -0.16 5.78 -4.50
C ILE A 36 0.90 6.09 -3.46
N ASP A 37 2.05 6.61 -3.89
CA ASP A 37 3.11 6.92 -2.94
C ASP A 37 2.65 7.93 -1.91
N THR A 38 1.91 8.94 -2.34
CA THR A 38 1.39 9.95 -1.43
C THR A 38 0.40 9.33 -0.45
N HIS A 39 -0.48 8.48 -0.95
CA HIS A 39 -1.49 7.86 -0.10
C HIS A 39 -0.85 6.89 0.89
N VAL A 40 0.15 6.16 0.45
CA VAL A 40 0.86 5.25 1.34
C VAL A 40 1.57 6.02 2.44
N LYS A 41 2.17 7.16 2.08
CA LYS A 41 2.86 7.99 3.05
C LYS A 41 1.88 8.48 4.12
N LYS A 42 0.71 8.92 3.70
CA LYS A 42 -0.30 9.39 4.64
C LYS A 42 -0.79 8.25 5.53
N LEU A 43 -0.98 7.09 4.94
CA LEU A 43 -1.44 5.94 5.68
C LEU A 43 -0.41 5.53 6.73
N ARG A 44 0.86 5.48 6.35
CA ARG A 44 1.91 5.16 7.29
C ARG A 44 1.92 6.13 8.47
N SER A 45 1.74 7.40 8.16
CA SER A 45 1.74 8.42 9.19
C SER A 45 0.61 8.21 10.18
N LYS A 46 -0.57 7.85 9.68
CA LYS A 46 -1.71 7.61 10.53
C LYS A 46 -1.58 6.35 11.36
N MET A 47 -0.85 5.38 10.86
CA MET A 47 -0.65 4.13 11.58
C MET A 47 0.40 4.25 12.68
N GLY A 48 1.19 5.31 12.65
CA GLY A 48 2.22 5.49 13.65
C GLY A 48 3.27 4.40 13.54
N GLU A 49 3.56 3.73 14.62
CA GLU A 49 4.59 2.70 14.62
C GLU A 49 4.24 1.54 13.71
N GLN A 50 2.96 1.30 13.53
CA GLN A 50 2.53 0.20 12.69
C GLN A 50 2.71 0.52 11.21
N GLY A 51 3.04 1.74 10.88
CA GLY A 51 3.32 2.10 9.50
C GLY A 51 4.49 1.33 8.92
N ASN A 52 5.33 0.79 9.76
CA ASN A 52 6.44 -0.04 9.31
C ASN A 52 5.99 -1.33 8.67
N TYR A 53 4.75 -1.72 8.85
CA TYR A 53 4.23 -2.93 8.22
C TYR A 53 4.11 -2.76 6.71
N ILE A 54 3.99 -1.52 6.23
CA ILE A 54 3.91 -1.27 4.80
C ILE A 54 5.32 -1.03 4.30
N LYS A 55 5.85 -1.99 3.59
CA LYS A 55 7.23 -1.94 3.12
C LYS A 55 7.30 -1.53 1.67
N THR A 56 8.31 -0.76 1.34
CA THR A 56 8.53 -0.34 -0.03
C THR A 56 9.32 -1.42 -0.75
N ILE A 57 8.81 -1.84 -1.89
CA ILE A 57 9.52 -2.79 -2.73
C ILE A 57 10.04 -2.00 -3.92
N TRP A 58 11.32 -1.74 -3.92
CA TRP A 58 11.92 -0.89 -4.93
C TRP A 58 11.72 -1.46 -6.32
N GLY A 59 11.28 -0.60 -7.21
CA GLY A 59 11.06 -1.02 -8.59
C GLY A 59 9.73 -1.71 -8.81
N MET A 60 8.93 -1.89 -7.78
CA MET A 60 7.65 -2.57 -7.94
C MET A 60 6.51 -1.82 -7.29
N GLY A 61 6.53 -1.68 -5.98
CA GLY A 61 5.43 -1.06 -5.28
C GLY A 61 5.54 -1.25 -3.78
N TYR A 62 4.56 -1.92 -3.20
CA TYR A 62 4.49 -2.04 -1.76
C TYR A 62 4.05 -3.42 -1.34
N LYS A 63 4.33 -3.75 -0.09
CA LYS A 63 3.98 -5.03 0.48
C LYS A 63 3.59 -4.80 1.93
N PHE A 64 2.46 -5.34 2.33
CA PHE A 64 2.03 -5.25 3.72
C PHE A 64 2.52 -6.51 4.42
N ASP A 65 3.46 -6.34 5.31
CA ASP A 65 4.08 -7.48 5.97
C ASP A 65 4.10 -7.23 7.46
N VAL A 66 3.20 -7.87 8.15
CA VAL A 66 3.13 -7.76 9.59
C VAL A 66 4.16 -8.74 10.13
N ASP A 67 5.36 -8.25 10.23
CA ASP A 67 6.43 -9.09 10.69
C ASP A 67 6.38 -9.17 12.17
N THR A 68 5.94 -10.28 12.64
CA THR A 68 5.82 -10.45 14.05
C THR A 68 6.99 -11.11 14.66
N GLN A 69 8.08 -11.16 13.94
CA GLN A 69 9.19 -11.82 14.43
C GLN A 69 9.70 -11.26 15.63
N PRO A 70 9.92 -11.99 16.57
CA PRO A 70 10.68 -11.56 17.69
C PRO A 70 12.10 -11.38 17.26
#